data_354bf9be11ebfedfdcc3a668198122f2
#
_entry.id   354bf9be11ebfedfdcc3a668198122f2
#
_cell.length_a   1.000
_cell.length_b   1.000
_cell.length_c   1.000
_cell.angle_alpha   90.00
_cell.angle_beta   90.00
_cell.angle_gamma   90.00
#
_symmetry.space_group_name_H-M   'P 1'
#
loop_
_entity.id
_entity.type
_entity.pdbx_description
1 polymer ?
#
loop_
_entity_poly.entity_id
_entity_poly.type
_entity_poly.pdbx_seq_one_letter_code
_entity_poly.pdbx_strand_id
1 'polypeptide(L)'
;KPQILFLESKGYSIIPVTNGRDAIDRCKTERVDVVFLDESMPGISGLEALAEIKRNRPSLPIVMITKNEEEDIMEEAIGSQITDYLIKPVKPNQILLTLKKIIDNKRLVSAKTNSDYQKEFQQIFSTIQDHLDHKQWTELYKKLIHWELELEKSSDNGMKEVLNMQKQEANVEFNKYIIRHYIDWIKGKDKDAPIMSHNLMAEKVVPVLKADPNTPTILVLIDNLRLDQWRTIQPMINESFRMVQDDSFYSILPTATQYSRNAIFAGMTPLEISKQFPTMWKNDDDEGGKNMHEADFLEAWVKKTFHGSIKHQYVKITNHRDGELLENNIMNYMNNKLTVIVYNFVDMLSHARTEMEVLKELASDEAAYRSLSVSWFDHSPLLNALRKLADKDINLLLTTDHGTVRVQDPSRCIGDRETTTNIRYKTGKNLNFEERDVYAVRVPEEIGLPKSRLSSSYIFAKENKYLVYPNNYNHFVNYYKNTFQHGGISLEEIICPVVKLSRK
;
A
#
# COMPACT_ATOMS: atom_id res chain seq x y z
N LYS A 1 41.70 24.55 -15.22
CA LYS A 1 41.64 24.40 -16.71
C LYS A 1 41.91 22.95 -17.17
N PRO A 2 42.97 22.22 -16.72
CA PRO A 2 43.21 20.84 -17.18
C PRO A 2 42.06 19.86 -16.85
N GLN A 3 41.41 20.02 -15.71
CA GLN A 3 40.29 19.18 -15.26
C GLN A 3 39.05 19.35 -16.17
N ILE A 4 38.76 20.58 -16.61
CA ILE A 4 37.65 20.88 -17.53
C ILE A 4 37.89 20.18 -18.87
N LEU A 5 39.01 20.39 -19.50
CA LEU A 5 39.36 19.74 -20.78
C LEU A 5 39.33 18.21 -20.69
N PHE A 6 39.78 17.66 -19.57
CA PHE A 6 39.72 16.21 -19.33
C PHE A 6 38.27 15.68 -19.27
N LEU A 7 37.39 16.36 -18.56
CA LEU A 7 36.01 15.95 -18.43
C LEU A 7 35.22 16.14 -19.73
N GLU A 8 35.47 17.24 -20.45
CA GLU A 8 34.91 17.48 -21.78
C GLU A 8 35.35 16.40 -22.79
N SER A 9 36.62 15.94 -22.71
CA SER A 9 37.08 14.80 -23.53
C SER A 9 36.40 13.47 -23.20
N LYS A 10 35.72 13.37 -22.05
CA LYS A 10 34.92 12.22 -21.62
C LYS A 10 33.42 12.38 -21.91
N GLY A 11 33.04 13.46 -22.63
CA GLY A 11 31.65 13.69 -23.07
C GLY A 11 30.77 14.45 -22.09
N TYR A 12 31.35 15.06 -21.04
CA TYR A 12 30.57 15.88 -20.08
C TYR A 12 30.55 17.33 -20.53
N SER A 13 29.41 17.99 -20.42
CA SER A 13 29.30 19.45 -20.62
C SER A 13 29.58 20.15 -19.30
N ILE A 14 30.58 21.05 -19.28
CA ILE A 14 31.03 21.70 -18.06
C ILE A 14 30.71 23.20 -18.09
N ILE A 15 30.08 23.67 -17.01
CA ILE A 15 29.77 25.09 -16.78
C ILE A 15 30.71 25.60 -15.67
N PRO A 16 31.85 26.19 -15.98
CA PRO A 16 32.78 26.68 -14.97
C PRO A 16 32.28 28.00 -14.37
N VAL A 17 32.33 28.10 -13.04
CA VAL A 17 32.04 29.33 -12.27
C VAL A 17 33.21 29.66 -11.35
N THR A 18 33.31 30.90 -10.90
CA THR A 18 34.44 31.38 -10.11
C THR A 18 34.08 31.70 -8.66
N ASN A 19 32.81 31.73 -8.33
CA ASN A 19 32.31 32.04 -6.99
C ASN A 19 30.97 31.34 -6.72
N GLY A 20 30.53 31.30 -5.46
CA GLY A 20 29.31 30.61 -5.04
C GLY A 20 28.01 31.25 -5.55
N ARG A 21 28.00 32.59 -5.76
CA ARG A 21 26.82 33.28 -6.29
C ARG A 21 26.55 32.89 -7.74
N ASP A 22 27.55 32.87 -8.56
CA ASP A 22 27.42 32.40 -9.96
C ASP A 22 26.96 30.93 -10.01
N ALA A 23 27.44 30.10 -9.08
CA ALA A 23 27.00 28.71 -8.99
C ALA A 23 25.50 28.62 -8.71
N ILE A 24 24.97 29.39 -7.74
CA ILE A 24 23.57 29.45 -7.40
C ILE A 24 22.73 29.91 -8.60
N ASP A 25 23.15 30.98 -9.28
CA ASP A 25 22.40 31.54 -10.41
C ASP A 25 22.38 30.60 -11.60
N ARG A 26 23.47 29.91 -11.90
CA ARG A 26 23.50 28.87 -12.94
C ARG A 26 22.61 27.71 -12.61
N CYS A 27 22.55 27.26 -11.34
CA CYS A 27 21.66 26.21 -10.92
C CYS A 27 20.18 26.61 -11.01
N LYS A 28 19.82 27.90 -10.96
CA LYS A 28 18.46 28.41 -11.15
C LYS A 28 18.07 28.49 -12.64
N THR A 29 19.00 28.85 -13.52
CA THR A 29 18.70 29.18 -14.92
C THR A 29 19.02 28.05 -15.91
N GLU A 30 19.90 27.13 -15.55
CA GLU A 30 20.35 26.07 -16.45
C GLU A 30 20.03 24.66 -15.91
N ARG A 31 19.96 23.72 -16.84
CA ARG A 31 19.82 22.31 -16.48
C ARG A 31 21.18 21.76 -16.05
N VAL A 32 21.34 21.56 -14.75
CA VAL A 32 22.56 21.02 -14.14
C VAL A 32 22.22 19.65 -13.53
N ASP A 33 23.06 18.64 -13.80
CA ASP A 33 22.89 17.28 -13.32
C ASP A 33 23.69 16.98 -12.04
N VAL A 34 24.87 17.63 -11.87
CA VAL A 34 25.75 17.53 -10.69
C VAL A 34 26.51 18.85 -10.50
N VAL A 35 26.74 19.25 -9.27
CA VAL A 35 27.54 20.43 -8.91
C VAL A 35 28.75 19.99 -8.09
N PHE A 36 29.92 20.54 -8.45
CA PHE A 36 31.13 20.46 -7.63
C PHE A 36 31.41 21.84 -7.05
N LEU A 37 31.35 21.96 -5.73
CA LEU A 37 31.56 23.20 -4.98
C LEU A 37 32.85 23.15 -4.20
N ASP A 38 33.71 24.15 -4.42
CA ASP A 38 34.85 24.39 -3.54
C ASP A 38 34.30 25.00 -2.21
N GLU A 39 34.78 24.52 -1.10
CA GLU A 39 34.43 25.09 0.20
C GLU A 39 34.93 26.53 0.33
N SER A 40 36.20 26.77 -0.07
CA SER A 40 36.85 28.09 0.00
C SER A 40 36.70 28.83 -1.32
N MET A 41 35.64 29.61 -1.45
CA MET A 41 35.39 30.47 -2.63
C MET A 41 35.32 31.95 -2.25
N PRO A 42 35.66 32.86 -3.22
CA PRO A 42 35.45 34.29 -3.00
C PRO A 42 33.96 34.65 -2.80
N GLY A 43 33.65 35.47 -1.82
CA GLY A 43 32.32 35.95 -1.52
C GLY A 43 31.60 35.09 -0.48
N ILE A 44 30.73 34.22 -0.92
CA ILE A 44 30.02 33.25 -0.04
C ILE A 44 30.78 31.93 0.02
N SER A 45 30.74 31.26 1.15
CA SER A 45 31.36 29.95 1.33
C SER A 45 30.66 28.86 0.50
N GLY A 46 31.36 27.72 0.29
CA GLY A 46 30.76 26.55 -0.37
C GLY A 46 29.55 26.00 0.39
N LEU A 47 29.57 26.03 1.73
CA LEU A 47 28.45 25.60 2.56
C LEU A 47 27.23 26.51 2.43
N GLU A 48 27.42 27.83 2.42
CA GLU A 48 26.32 28.78 2.19
C GLU A 48 25.71 28.60 0.78
N ALA A 49 26.54 28.40 -0.22
CA ALA A 49 26.09 28.13 -1.60
C ALA A 49 25.33 26.77 -1.68
N LEU A 50 25.84 25.75 -1.02
CA LEU A 50 25.19 24.43 -0.90
C LEU A 50 23.76 24.57 -0.30
N ALA A 51 23.63 25.26 0.83
CA ALA A 51 22.34 25.44 1.50
C ALA A 51 21.33 26.18 0.62
N GLU A 52 21.77 27.23 -0.12
CA GLU A 52 20.88 27.96 -1.02
C GLU A 52 20.49 27.14 -2.28
N ILE A 53 21.42 26.39 -2.88
CA ILE A 53 21.12 25.50 -4.00
C ILE A 53 20.16 24.40 -3.56
N LYS A 54 20.38 23.76 -2.42
CA LYS A 54 19.51 22.70 -1.89
C LYS A 54 18.11 23.21 -1.55
N ARG A 55 17.96 24.43 -1.07
CA ARG A 55 16.66 25.05 -0.83
C ARG A 55 15.83 25.18 -2.12
N ASN A 56 16.48 25.51 -3.25
CA ASN A 56 15.81 25.68 -4.53
C ASN A 56 15.68 24.37 -5.32
N ARG A 57 16.63 23.45 -5.16
CA ARG A 57 16.72 22.16 -5.88
C ARG A 57 17.19 21.05 -4.93
N PRO A 58 16.33 20.54 -4.03
CA PRO A 58 16.71 19.58 -2.98
C PRO A 58 17.33 18.28 -3.52
N SER A 59 16.88 17.83 -4.69
CA SER A 59 17.34 16.58 -5.32
C SER A 59 18.63 16.72 -6.16
N LEU A 60 19.17 17.95 -6.37
CA LEU A 60 20.37 18.16 -7.16
C LEU A 60 21.60 17.61 -6.43
N PRO A 61 22.34 16.66 -7.02
CA PRO A 61 23.55 16.14 -6.40
C PRO A 61 24.62 17.22 -6.30
N ILE A 62 25.20 17.38 -5.10
CA ILE A 62 26.29 18.33 -4.84
C ILE A 62 27.44 17.59 -4.19
N VAL A 63 28.64 17.80 -4.74
CA VAL A 63 29.91 17.27 -4.24
C VAL A 63 30.76 18.42 -3.72
N MET A 64 31.09 18.37 -2.44
CA MET A 64 31.99 19.37 -1.84
C MET A 64 33.45 19.05 -2.11
N ILE A 65 34.25 20.08 -2.38
CA ILE A 65 35.70 19.96 -2.53
C ILE A 65 36.34 20.77 -1.40
N THR A 66 37.04 20.10 -0.49
CA THR A 66 37.64 20.74 0.69
C THR A 66 39.15 20.51 0.80
N LYS A 67 39.83 21.33 1.57
CA LYS A 67 41.27 21.18 1.88
C LYS A 67 41.50 20.43 3.20
N ASN A 68 40.54 20.42 4.08
CA ASN A 68 40.66 19.92 5.45
C ASN A 68 39.84 18.66 5.68
N GLU A 69 40.39 17.75 6.50
CA GLU A 69 39.68 16.61 7.11
C GLU A 69 39.04 17.04 8.45
N GLU A 70 38.72 18.32 8.64
CA GLU A 70 38.11 18.82 9.89
C GLU A 70 36.69 18.24 10.00
N GLU A 71 36.48 17.51 11.07
CA GLU A 71 35.27 16.73 11.38
C GLU A 71 34.03 17.62 11.42
N ASP A 72 34.14 18.83 11.98
CA ASP A 72 33.04 19.81 12.09
C ASP A 72 32.48 20.29 10.73
N ILE A 73 33.36 20.53 9.75
CA ILE A 73 32.96 20.97 8.40
C ILE A 73 32.29 19.83 7.64
N MET A 74 32.77 18.60 7.85
CA MET A 74 32.18 17.41 7.26
C MET A 74 30.81 17.11 7.85
N GLU A 75 30.63 17.25 9.17
CA GLU A 75 29.33 17.07 9.83
C GLU A 75 28.31 18.12 9.37
N GLU A 76 28.72 19.40 9.25
CA GLU A 76 27.84 20.45 8.73
C GLU A 76 27.46 20.23 7.27
N ALA A 77 28.38 19.79 6.43
CA ALA A 77 28.13 19.46 5.05
C ALA A 77 27.20 18.23 4.90
N ILE A 78 27.39 17.19 5.73
CA ILE A 78 26.51 16.01 5.79
C ILE A 78 25.13 16.43 6.26
N GLY A 79 25.02 17.24 7.31
CA GLY A 79 23.76 17.81 7.78
C GLY A 79 23.04 18.65 6.73
N SER A 80 23.78 19.26 5.80
CA SER A 80 23.27 20.03 4.65
C SER A 80 22.98 19.17 3.41
N GLN A 81 22.95 17.85 3.52
CA GLN A 81 22.58 16.88 2.48
C GLN A 81 23.50 16.87 1.25
N ILE A 82 24.82 16.90 1.43
CA ILE A 82 25.77 16.66 0.32
C ILE A 82 25.63 15.23 -0.21
N THR A 83 25.98 15.04 -1.49
CA THR A 83 25.98 13.73 -2.12
C THR A 83 27.28 12.98 -1.93
N ASP A 84 28.41 13.72 -1.96
CA ASP A 84 29.78 13.20 -1.78
C ASP A 84 30.71 14.35 -1.45
N TYR A 85 31.95 14.06 -1.06
CA TYR A 85 33.02 15.05 -0.91
C TYR A 85 34.36 14.57 -1.47
N LEU A 86 35.22 15.49 -1.86
CA LEU A 86 36.59 15.25 -2.36
C LEU A 86 37.60 16.12 -1.61
N ILE A 87 38.72 15.53 -1.22
CA ILE A 87 39.78 16.22 -0.47
C ILE A 87 40.87 16.68 -1.46
N LYS A 88 41.27 17.94 -1.38
CA LYS A 88 42.37 18.49 -2.20
C LYS A 88 43.72 17.91 -1.74
N PRO A 89 44.60 17.56 -2.68
CA PRO A 89 44.57 17.83 -4.12
C PRO A 89 43.69 16.83 -4.90
N VAL A 90 42.67 17.31 -5.63
CA VAL A 90 41.75 16.49 -6.39
C VAL A 90 42.34 16.17 -7.79
N LYS A 91 42.51 14.90 -8.09
CA LYS A 91 42.90 14.39 -9.39
C LYS A 91 41.72 14.32 -10.36
N PRO A 92 41.92 14.59 -11.69
CA PRO A 92 40.81 14.50 -12.67
C PRO A 92 40.07 13.16 -12.66
N ASN A 93 40.77 12.06 -12.43
CA ASN A 93 40.16 10.73 -12.32
C ASN A 93 39.24 10.56 -11.11
N GLN A 94 39.51 11.26 -10.00
CA GLN A 94 38.62 11.23 -8.83
C GLN A 94 37.27 11.90 -9.14
N ILE A 95 37.31 13.07 -9.80
CA ILE A 95 36.10 13.77 -10.25
C ILE A 95 35.32 12.87 -11.24
N LEU A 96 36.03 12.24 -12.20
CA LEU A 96 35.39 11.34 -13.15
C LEU A 96 34.72 10.14 -12.48
N LEU A 97 35.37 9.52 -11.48
CA LEU A 97 34.79 8.41 -10.73
C LEU A 97 33.57 8.83 -9.94
N THR A 98 33.61 9.99 -9.27
CA THR A 98 32.46 10.54 -8.54
C THR A 98 31.31 10.89 -9.49
N LEU A 99 31.60 11.50 -10.66
CA LEU A 99 30.58 11.73 -11.69
C LEU A 99 29.93 10.44 -12.16
N LYS A 100 30.71 9.41 -12.47
CA LYS A 100 30.19 8.10 -12.87
C LYS A 100 29.34 7.48 -11.76
N LYS A 101 29.81 7.54 -10.52
CA LYS A 101 29.03 7.04 -9.36
C LYS A 101 27.67 7.76 -9.24
N ILE A 102 27.62 9.07 -9.48
CA ILE A 102 26.39 9.86 -9.27
C ILE A 102 25.48 9.80 -10.51
N ILE A 103 26.01 10.01 -11.71
CA ILE A 103 25.22 10.12 -12.96
C ILE A 103 24.91 8.75 -13.54
N ASP A 104 25.89 7.87 -13.64
CA ASP A 104 25.75 6.56 -14.27
C ASP A 104 25.07 5.55 -13.33
N ASN A 105 25.07 5.78 -12.01
CA ASN A 105 24.47 4.85 -11.06
C ASN A 105 22.96 4.66 -11.34
N LYS A 106 22.21 5.72 -11.57
CA LYS A 106 20.80 5.61 -11.95
C LYS A 106 20.61 4.81 -13.23
N ARG A 107 21.44 5.05 -14.25
CA ARG A 107 21.38 4.32 -15.53
C ARG A 107 21.80 2.86 -15.38
N LEU A 108 22.86 2.59 -14.61
CA LEU A 108 23.35 1.24 -14.37
C LEU A 108 22.38 0.43 -13.50
N VAL A 109 21.79 1.04 -12.48
CA VAL A 109 20.75 0.42 -11.65
C VAL A 109 19.52 0.13 -12.51
N SER A 110 19.04 1.08 -13.31
CA SER A 110 17.93 0.87 -14.22
C SER A 110 18.19 -0.24 -15.24
N ALA A 111 19.36 -0.25 -15.87
CA ALA A 111 19.74 -1.31 -16.82
C ALA A 111 19.84 -2.68 -16.14
N LYS A 112 20.36 -2.75 -14.92
CA LYS A 112 20.42 -3.98 -14.14
C LYS A 112 19.02 -4.46 -13.76
N THR A 113 18.16 -3.59 -13.22
CA THR A 113 16.78 -3.91 -12.87
C THR A 113 16.00 -4.47 -14.06
N ASN A 114 16.13 -3.83 -15.23
CA ASN A 114 15.49 -4.30 -16.46
C ASN A 114 16.02 -5.67 -16.89
N SER A 115 17.35 -5.88 -16.82
CA SER A 115 17.97 -7.17 -17.16
C SER A 115 17.54 -8.28 -16.21
N ASP A 116 17.45 -7.99 -14.91
CA ASP A 116 17.05 -8.96 -13.91
C ASP A 116 15.56 -9.30 -14.04
N TYR A 117 14.69 -8.32 -14.31
CA TYR A 117 13.30 -8.57 -14.63
C TYR A 117 13.13 -9.39 -15.91
N GLN A 118 13.89 -9.12 -16.98
CA GLN A 118 13.83 -9.92 -18.19
C GLN A 118 14.16 -11.39 -17.97
N LYS A 119 15.08 -11.72 -17.07
CA LYS A 119 15.39 -13.11 -16.70
C LYS A 119 14.22 -13.79 -16.00
N GLU A 120 13.51 -13.05 -15.13
CA GLU A 120 12.36 -13.59 -14.38
C GLU A 120 11.04 -13.54 -15.17
N PHE A 121 10.97 -12.75 -16.24
CA PHE A 121 9.76 -12.60 -17.04
C PHE A 121 9.17 -13.92 -17.51
N GLN A 122 10.01 -14.80 -18.08
CA GLN A 122 9.61 -16.12 -18.57
C GLN A 122 9.08 -16.99 -17.43
N GLN A 123 9.72 -16.95 -16.28
CA GLN A 123 9.31 -17.70 -15.10
C GLN A 123 7.97 -17.19 -14.55
N ILE A 124 7.78 -15.88 -14.44
CA ILE A 124 6.50 -15.30 -14.02
C ILE A 124 5.39 -15.72 -14.98
N PHE A 125 5.64 -15.60 -16.31
CA PHE A 125 4.67 -15.95 -17.32
C PHE A 125 4.26 -17.44 -17.25
N SER A 126 5.24 -18.36 -17.16
CA SER A 126 4.93 -19.78 -17.01
C SER A 126 4.18 -20.07 -15.71
N THR A 127 4.58 -19.43 -14.59
CA THR A 127 3.92 -19.59 -13.30
C THR A 127 2.44 -19.17 -13.35
N ILE A 128 2.10 -18.07 -14.05
CA ILE A 128 0.70 -17.62 -14.19
C ILE A 128 -0.18 -18.68 -14.87
N GLN A 129 0.39 -19.46 -15.79
CA GLN A 129 -0.34 -20.50 -16.54
C GLN A 129 -0.44 -21.84 -15.78
N ASP A 130 0.26 -22.01 -14.67
CA ASP A 130 0.23 -23.21 -13.87
C ASP A 130 -1.01 -23.28 -12.95
N HIS A 131 -1.31 -24.48 -12.45
CA HIS A 131 -2.35 -24.70 -11.45
C HIS A 131 -1.84 -24.34 -10.05
N LEU A 132 -1.86 -23.04 -9.72
CA LEU A 132 -1.36 -22.53 -8.44
C LEU A 132 -2.36 -22.79 -7.30
N ASP A 133 -1.81 -23.14 -6.13
CA ASP A 133 -2.53 -23.07 -4.86
C ASP A 133 -2.55 -21.63 -4.29
N HIS A 134 -3.25 -21.41 -3.17
CA HIS A 134 -3.38 -20.09 -2.56
C HIS A 134 -2.04 -19.50 -2.07
N LYS A 135 -1.08 -20.34 -1.66
CA LYS A 135 0.25 -19.89 -1.22
C LYS A 135 1.07 -19.43 -2.41
N GLN A 136 1.03 -20.18 -3.49
CA GLN A 136 1.71 -19.86 -4.75
C GLN A 136 1.13 -18.58 -5.39
N TRP A 137 -0.20 -18.39 -5.35
CA TRP A 137 -0.83 -17.14 -5.77
C TRP A 137 -0.36 -15.94 -4.94
N THR A 138 -0.26 -16.11 -3.63
CA THR A 138 0.25 -15.07 -2.74
C THR A 138 1.69 -14.70 -3.06
N GLU A 139 2.56 -15.69 -3.26
CA GLU A 139 3.98 -15.45 -3.60
C GLU A 139 4.14 -14.84 -5.00
N LEU A 140 3.35 -15.28 -5.98
CA LEU A 140 3.32 -14.67 -7.31
C LEU A 140 2.90 -13.18 -7.22
N TYR A 141 1.86 -12.87 -6.44
CA TYR A 141 1.42 -11.48 -6.28
C TYR A 141 2.47 -10.62 -5.57
N LYS A 142 3.12 -11.13 -4.52
CA LYS A 142 4.27 -10.45 -3.88
C LYS A 142 5.40 -10.19 -4.87
N LYS A 143 5.70 -11.14 -5.76
CA LYS A 143 6.71 -11.01 -6.81
C LYS A 143 6.33 -9.93 -7.84
N LEU A 144 5.08 -9.90 -8.28
CA LEU A 144 4.57 -8.85 -9.19
C LEU A 144 4.68 -7.45 -8.56
N ILE A 145 4.32 -7.31 -7.27
CA ILE A 145 4.49 -6.07 -6.52
C ILE A 145 5.97 -5.69 -6.41
N HIS A 146 6.85 -6.64 -6.11
CA HIS A 146 8.30 -6.38 -6.03
C HIS A 146 8.81 -5.76 -7.33
N TRP A 147 8.49 -6.35 -8.48
CA TRP A 147 8.92 -5.83 -9.77
C TRP A 147 8.26 -4.49 -10.12
N GLU A 148 7.00 -4.29 -9.73
CA GLU A 148 6.34 -2.99 -9.91
C GLU A 148 7.10 -1.87 -9.17
N LEU A 149 7.44 -2.07 -7.91
CA LEU A 149 8.18 -1.11 -7.10
C LEU A 149 9.62 -0.91 -7.58
N GLU A 150 10.29 -1.95 -8.07
CA GLU A 150 11.64 -1.84 -8.61
C GLU A 150 11.67 -1.13 -9.97
N LEU A 151 10.72 -1.45 -10.87
CA LEU A 151 10.63 -0.82 -12.18
C LEU A 151 10.14 0.64 -12.10
N GLU A 152 9.43 1.05 -11.04
CA GLU A 152 9.10 2.46 -10.81
C GLU A 152 10.34 3.33 -10.67
N LYS A 153 11.41 2.81 -10.10
CA LYS A 153 12.71 3.50 -9.96
C LYS A 153 13.43 3.64 -11.30
N SER A 154 13.00 2.86 -12.31
CA SER A 154 13.55 2.89 -13.67
C SER A 154 12.84 3.94 -14.53
N SER A 155 13.57 4.55 -15.46
CA SER A 155 13.01 5.46 -16.47
C SER A 155 12.44 4.73 -17.70
N ASP A 156 12.55 3.41 -17.76
CA ASP A 156 12.10 2.61 -18.90
C ASP A 156 10.60 2.27 -18.74
N ASN A 157 9.79 2.86 -19.60
CA ASN A 157 8.34 2.59 -19.61
C ASN A 157 7.97 1.28 -20.30
N GLY A 158 8.81 0.74 -21.20
CA GLY A 158 8.52 -0.50 -21.90
C GLY A 158 8.39 -1.70 -20.95
N MET A 159 9.30 -1.84 -19.99
CA MET A 159 9.23 -2.92 -19.00
C MET A 159 8.05 -2.76 -18.04
N LYS A 160 7.64 -1.53 -17.73
CA LYS A 160 6.43 -1.27 -16.93
C LYS A 160 5.16 -1.74 -17.64
N GLU A 161 5.06 -1.48 -18.95
CA GLU A 161 3.92 -1.96 -19.77
C GLU A 161 3.87 -3.48 -19.81
N VAL A 162 5.01 -4.13 -19.97
CA VAL A 162 5.12 -5.60 -19.96
C VAL A 162 4.66 -6.18 -18.62
N LEU A 163 5.11 -5.59 -17.50
CA LEU A 163 4.66 -6.01 -16.17
C LEU A 163 3.15 -5.81 -15.98
N ASN A 164 2.60 -4.69 -16.47
CA ASN A 164 1.17 -4.43 -16.40
C ASN A 164 0.35 -5.49 -17.16
N MET A 165 0.82 -5.94 -18.34
CA MET A 165 0.19 -7.05 -19.05
C MET A 165 0.24 -8.36 -18.26
N GLN A 166 1.37 -8.67 -17.59
CA GLN A 166 1.48 -9.84 -16.72
C GLN A 166 0.53 -9.75 -15.50
N LYS A 167 0.39 -8.58 -14.90
CA LYS A 167 -0.58 -8.36 -13.80
C LYS A 167 -2.03 -8.57 -14.26
N GLN A 168 -2.38 -8.11 -15.46
CA GLN A 168 -3.70 -8.33 -16.03
C GLN A 168 -3.96 -9.82 -16.27
N GLU A 169 -3.02 -10.52 -16.87
CA GLU A 169 -3.13 -11.98 -17.11
C GLU A 169 -3.22 -12.74 -15.78
N ALA A 170 -2.40 -12.39 -14.79
CA ALA A 170 -2.46 -12.97 -13.47
C ALA A 170 -3.84 -12.76 -12.81
N ASN A 171 -4.44 -11.56 -12.94
CA ASN A 171 -5.78 -11.30 -12.44
C ASN A 171 -6.85 -12.16 -13.15
N VAL A 172 -6.75 -12.37 -14.46
CA VAL A 172 -7.66 -13.26 -15.22
C VAL A 172 -7.60 -14.68 -14.67
N GLU A 173 -6.41 -15.25 -14.52
CA GLU A 173 -6.24 -16.63 -14.02
C GLU A 173 -6.60 -16.74 -12.53
N PHE A 174 -6.26 -15.73 -11.71
CA PHE A 174 -6.67 -15.66 -10.32
C PHE A 174 -8.19 -15.62 -10.14
N ASN A 175 -8.91 -14.91 -10.98
CA ASN A 175 -10.38 -14.92 -10.97
C ASN A 175 -10.94 -16.33 -11.21
N LYS A 176 -10.40 -17.06 -12.17
CA LYS A 176 -10.80 -18.45 -12.44
C LYS A 176 -10.52 -19.34 -11.22
N TYR A 177 -9.38 -19.12 -10.56
CA TYR A 177 -9.00 -19.83 -9.35
C TYR A 177 -9.98 -19.56 -8.19
N ILE A 178 -10.29 -18.29 -7.91
CA ILE A 178 -11.25 -17.90 -6.86
C ILE A 178 -12.63 -18.52 -7.14
N ILE A 179 -13.16 -18.38 -8.34
CA ILE A 179 -14.48 -18.90 -8.72
C ILE A 179 -14.56 -20.41 -8.50
N ARG A 180 -13.48 -21.15 -8.77
CA ARG A 180 -13.43 -22.61 -8.62
C ARG A 180 -13.42 -23.07 -7.16
N HIS A 181 -12.72 -22.35 -6.28
CA HIS A 181 -12.41 -22.82 -4.93
C HIS A 181 -13.22 -22.13 -3.81
N TYR A 182 -13.71 -20.92 -4.04
CA TYR A 182 -14.25 -20.06 -3.00
C TYR A 182 -15.40 -20.69 -2.18
N ILE A 183 -16.33 -21.38 -2.83
CA ILE A 183 -17.47 -22.04 -2.16
C ILE A 183 -16.98 -23.13 -1.20
N ASP A 184 -16.00 -23.92 -1.61
CA ASP A 184 -15.49 -25.02 -0.78
C ASP A 184 -14.68 -24.47 0.42
N TRP A 185 -14.00 -23.34 0.27
CA TRP A 185 -13.34 -22.65 1.37
C TRP A 185 -14.34 -22.15 2.42
N ILE A 186 -15.38 -21.45 1.99
CA ILE A 186 -16.42 -20.93 2.89
C ILE A 186 -17.16 -22.07 3.59
N LYS A 187 -17.39 -23.18 2.92
CA LYS A 187 -18.06 -24.38 3.50
C LYS A 187 -17.11 -25.25 4.35
N GLY A 188 -15.84 -24.89 4.47
CA GLY A 188 -14.83 -25.65 5.22
C GLY A 188 -14.57 -27.06 4.68
N LYS A 189 -14.78 -27.29 3.38
CA LYS A 189 -14.57 -28.57 2.73
C LYS A 189 -13.13 -28.78 2.28
N ASP A 190 -12.42 -27.71 2.03
CA ASP A 190 -11.02 -27.73 1.65
C ASP A 190 -10.14 -27.53 2.90
N LYS A 191 -9.29 -28.51 3.19
CA LYS A 191 -8.38 -28.46 4.34
C LYS A 191 -7.18 -27.52 4.13
N ASP A 192 -6.86 -27.28 2.85
CA ASP A 192 -5.77 -26.37 2.45
C ASP A 192 -6.32 -24.99 2.05
N ALA A 193 -7.50 -24.61 2.55
CA ALA A 193 -8.06 -23.28 2.33
C ALA A 193 -7.14 -22.17 2.88
N PRO A 194 -7.09 -20.99 2.23
CA PRO A 194 -6.38 -19.85 2.79
C PRO A 194 -7.01 -19.37 4.09
N ILE A 195 -6.23 -18.66 4.90
CA ILE A 195 -6.82 -17.84 5.97
C ILE A 195 -7.70 -16.78 5.31
N MET A 196 -8.93 -16.66 5.77
CA MET A 196 -9.89 -15.69 5.24
C MET A 196 -10.33 -14.70 6.34
N SER A 197 -11.07 -13.65 5.99
CA SER A 197 -11.47 -12.61 6.94
C SER A 197 -12.11 -13.20 8.22
N HIS A 198 -13.01 -14.15 8.11
CA HIS A 198 -13.76 -14.71 9.23
C HIS A 198 -12.95 -15.61 10.18
N ASN A 199 -11.80 -16.12 9.77
CA ASN A 199 -10.91 -16.91 10.63
C ASN A 199 -9.56 -16.23 10.95
N LEU A 200 -9.32 -15.01 10.46
CA LEU A 200 -8.07 -14.26 10.66
C LEU A 200 -7.72 -14.11 12.15
N MET A 201 -8.68 -13.73 12.98
CA MET A 201 -8.44 -13.54 14.41
C MET A 201 -8.04 -14.86 15.10
N ALA A 202 -8.69 -15.97 14.74
CA ALA A 202 -8.40 -17.29 15.29
C ALA A 202 -7.01 -17.79 14.88
N GLU A 203 -6.62 -17.58 13.61
CA GLU A 203 -5.39 -18.13 13.04
C GLU A 203 -4.15 -17.24 13.29
N LYS A 204 -4.32 -15.92 13.44
CA LYS A 204 -3.20 -14.98 13.57
C LYS A 204 -3.12 -14.28 14.92
N VAL A 205 -4.24 -13.95 15.55
CA VAL A 205 -4.25 -13.21 16.82
C VAL A 205 -4.23 -14.15 18.03
N VAL A 206 -5.05 -15.21 18.03
CA VAL A 206 -5.13 -16.17 19.14
C VAL A 206 -3.78 -16.83 19.45
N PRO A 207 -2.99 -17.31 18.46
CA PRO A 207 -1.68 -17.89 18.75
C PRO A 207 -0.74 -16.91 19.45
N VAL A 208 -0.74 -15.63 19.07
CA VAL A 208 0.09 -14.60 19.71
C VAL A 208 -0.35 -14.33 21.13
N LEU A 209 -1.66 -14.23 21.38
CA LEU A 209 -2.23 -14.02 22.71
C LEU A 209 -1.96 -15.20 23.68
N LYS A 210 -1.89 -16.43 23.15
CA LYS A 210 -1.64 -17.65 23.94
C LYS A 210 -0.14 -17.89 24.16
N ALA A 211 0.70 -17.58 23.20
CA ALA A 211 2.14 -17.81 23.30
C ALA A 211 2.79 -16.97 24.40
N ASP A 212 2.30 -15.76 24.60
CA ASP A 212 2.80 -14.85 25.64
C ASP A 212 1.64 -14.19 26.39
N PRO A 213 1.13 -14.82 27.47
CA PRO A 213 -0.02 -14.31 28.21
C PRO A 213 0.20 -12.95 28.88
N ASN A 214 1.43 -12.55 29.14
CA ASN A 214 1.75 -11.34 29.90
C ASN A 214 2.01 -10.13 29.00
N THR A 215 2.49 -10.33 27.78
CA THR A 215 2.81 -9.24 26.85
C THR A 215 1.55 -8.70 26.17
N PRO A 216 1.31 -7.38 26.20
CA PRO A 216 0.22 -6.75 25.47
C PRO A 216 0.29 -7.00 23.97
N THR A 217 -0.85 -7.22 23.36
CA THR A 217 -0.96 -7.38 21.90
C THR A 217 -1.76 -6.23 21.34
N ILE A 218 -1.21 -5.51 20.38
CA ILE A 218 -1.85 -4.44 19.63
C ILE A 218 -2.07 -4.92 18.21
N LEU A 219 -3.32 -4.96 17.78
CA LEU A 219 -3.71 -5.22 16.39
C LEU A 219 -4.11 -3.91 15.73
N VAL A 220 -3.35 -3.48 14.74
CA VAL A 220 -3.64 -2.30 13.91
C VAL A 220 -4.25 -2.78 12.60
N LEU A 221 -5.48 -2.40 12.33
CA LEU A 221 -6.15 -2.59 11.05
C LEU A 221 -6.25 -1.24 10.34
N ILE A 222 -5.52 -1.08 9.24
CA ILE A 222 -5.62 0.09 8.36
C ILE A 222 -6.62 -0.26 7.27
N ASP A 223 -7.75 0.43 7.27
CA ASP A 223 -8.86 0.22 6.34
C ASP A 223 -8.40 0.39 4.89
N ASN A 224 -8.65 -0.61 4.05
CA ASN A 224 -8.36 -0.59 2.62
C ASN A 224 -6.86 -0.47 2.25
N LEU A 225 -5.96 -0.97 3.09
CA LEU A 225 -4.52 -0.96 2.83
C LEU A 225 -4.11 -2.12 1.93
N ARG A 226 -3.71 -1.83 0.70
CA ARG A 226 -3.20 -2.83 -0.24
C ARG A 226 -1.82 -3.35 0.14
N LEU A 227 -1.49 -4.55 -0.37
CA LEU A 227 -0.18 -5.17 -0.12
C LEU A 227 0.98 -4.35 -0.70
N ASP A 228 0.82 -3.69 -1.85
CA ASP A 228 1.84 -2.81 -2.43
C ASP A 228 2.04 -1.51 -1.63
N GLN A 229 0.95 -0.93 -1.10
CA GLN A 229 1.03 0.21 -0.18
C GLN A 229 1.74 -0.20 1.13
N TRP A 230 1.41 -1.38 1.67
CA TRP A 230 2.15 -1.94 2.81
C TRP A 230 3.66 -2.00 2.52
N ARG A 231 4.07 -2.54 1.37
CA ARG A 231 5.48 -2.62 0.99
C ARG A 231 6.18 -1.27 0.91
N THR A 232 5.46 -0.20 0.57
CA THR A 232 6.04 1.15 0.49
C THR A 232 6.14 1.84 1.85
N ILE A 233 5.24 1.58 2.80
CA ILE A 233 5.33 2.13 4.18
C ILE A 233 6.17 1.27 5.13
N GLN A 234 6.37 0.00 4.81
CA GLN A 234 7.14 -0.96 5.62
C GLN A 234 8.53 -0.45 6.05
N PRO A 235 9.34 0.21 5.18
CA PRO A 235 10.66 0.72 5.60
C PRO A 235 10.60 1.66 6.80
N MET A 236 9.60 2.55 6.88
CA MET A 236 9.42 3.48 8.00
C MET A 236 9.10 2.75 9.30
N ILE A 237 8.31 1.68 9.24
CA ILE A 237 8.01 0.84 10.40
C ILE A 237 9.26 0.03 10.81
N ASN A 238 10.02 -0.45 9.83
CA ASN A 238 11.25 -1.18 10.06
C ASN A 238 12.37 -0.33 10.71
N GLU A 239 12.27 0.99 10.75
CA GLU A 239 13.17 1.83 11.55
C GLU A 239 13.05 1.51 13.05
N SER A 240 11.86 1.24 13.52
CA SER A 240 11.52 1.04 14.94
C SER A 240 11.26 -0.42 15.33
N PHE A 241 10.79 -1.24 14.40
CA PHE A 241 10.38 -2.62 14.65
C PHE A 241 11.11 -3.60 13.73
N ARG A 242 11.22 -4.85 14.19
CA ARG A 242 11.65 -5.99 13.38
C ARG A 242 10.43 -6.79 12.93
N MET A 243 10.33 -7.08 11.65
CA MET A 243 9.30 -7.97 11.11
C MET A 243 9.64 -9.42 11.46
N VAL A 244 8.73 -10.11 12.15
CA VAL A 244 8.85 -11.50 12.58
C VAL A 244 8.10 -12.44 11.64
N GLN A 245 6.93 -12.02 11.16
CA GLN A 245 6.11 -12.76 10.19
C GLN A 245 5.57 -11.82 9.14
N ASP A 246 5.60 -12.26 7.89
CA ASP A 246 5.12 -11.54 6.70
C ASP A 246 4.16 -12.45 5.93
N ASP A 247 2.96 -12.56 6.47
CA ASP A 247 1.92 -13.42 5.94
C ASP A 247 0.86 -12.62 5.17
N SER A 248 -0.05 -13.33 4.56
CA SER A 248 -1.22 -12.78 3.90
C SER A 248 -2.45 -13.61 4.24
N PHE A 249 -3.62 -12.98 4.12
CA PHE A 249 -4.91 -13.65 4.18
C PHE A 249 -5.77 -13.23 3.00
N TYR A 250 -6.85 -13.95 2.74
CA TYR A 250 -7.78 -13.67 1.66
C TYR A 250 -9.03 -13.00 2.20
N SER A 251 -9.27 -11.76 1.75
CA SER A 251 -10.51 -11.04 2.08
C SER A 251 -11.71 -11.75 1.47
N ILE A 252 -12.81 -11.84 2.25
CA ILE A 252 -14.05 -12.45 1.78
C ILE A 252 -14.78 -11.54 0.79
N LEU A 253 -15.64 -12.16 -0.02
CA LEU A 253 -16.53 -11.45 -0.96
C LEU A 253 -17.83 -11.01 -0.27
N PRO A 254 -18.34 -9.80 -0.56
CA PRO A 254 -17.65 -8.70 -1.26
C PRO A 254 -16.42 -8.23 -0.48
N THR A 255 -15.36 -7.87 -1.19
CA THR A 255 -14.16 -7.24 -0.60
C THR A 255 -14.47 -5.79 -0.20
N ALA A 256 -15.30 -5.65 0.81
CA ALA A 256 -15.82 -4.38 1.28
C ALA A 256 -15.94 -4.36 2.80
N THR A 257 -15.70 -3.19 3.39
CA THR A 257 -15.60 -2.95 4.83
C THR A 257 -16.77 -3.58 5.61
N GLN A 258 -18.01 -3.42 5.14
CA GLN A 258 -19.20 -3.96 5.76
C GLN A 258 -19.14 -5.48 5.96
N TYR A 259 -18.60 -6.21 4.98
CA TYR A 259 -18.53 -7.67 4.99
C TYR A 259 -17.23 -8.16 5.63
N SER A 260 -16.11 -7.73 5.11
CA SER A 260 -14.79 -8.21 5.53
C SER A 260 -14.45 -7.86 6.97
N ARG A 261 -14.62 -6.60 7.37
CA ARG A 261 -14.20 -6.13 8.70
C ARG A 261 -15.12 -6.64 9.80
N ASN A 262 -16.43 -6.67 9.56
CA ASN A 262 -17.36 -7.30 10.50
C ASN A 262 -17.05 -8.80 10.65
N ALA A 263 -16.73 -9.50 9.57
CA ALA A 263 -16.34 -10.91 9.64
C ALA A 263 -15.03 -11.13 10.41
N ILE A 264 -14.04 -10.25 10.26
CA ILE A 264 -12.78 -10.31 11.03
C ILE A 264 -13.09 -10.25 12.53
N PHE A 265 -13.82 -9.23 12.98
CA PHE A 265 -14.04 -9.02 14.42
C PHE A 265 -15.06 -9.99 15.05
N ALA A 266 -16.04 -10.43 14.27
CA ALA A 266 -16.99 -11.45 14.74
C ALA A 266 -16.40 -12.86 14.74
N GLY A 267 -15.34 -13.12 13.94
CA GLY A 267 -14.84 -14.48 13.71
C GLY A 267 -15.89 -15.38 13.07
N MET A 268 -16.70 -14.84 12.16
CA MET A 268 -17.85 -15.50 11.52
C MET A 268 -18.06 -14.98 10.10
N THR A 269 -18.69 -15.77 9.25
CA THR A 269 -19.16 -15.29 7.95
C THR A 269 -20.30 -14.27 8.11
N PRO A 270 -20.54 -13.37 7.16
CA PRO A 270 -21.67 -12.43 7.19
C PRO A 270 -23.03 -13.10 7.39
N LEU A 271 -23.22 -14.28 6.82
CA LEU A 271 -24.43 -15.08 7.02
C LEU A 271 -24.61 -15.51 8.48
N GLU A 272 -23.54 -15.95 9.14
CA GLU A 272 -23.57 -16.33 10.56
C GLU A 272 -23.81 -15.12 11.45
N ILE A 273 -23.16 -13.97 11.13
CA ILE A 273 -23.38 -12.71 11.86
C ILE A 273 -24.84 -12.28 11.75
N SER A 274 -25.44 -12.32 10.56
CA SER A 274 -26.83 -11.92 10.34
C SER A 274 -27.83 -12.79 11.11
N LYS A 275 -27.51 -14.08 11.32
CA LYS A 275 -28.33 -15.01 12.11
C LYS A 275 -28.12 -14.84 13.62
N GLN A 276 -26.88 -14.66 14.05
CA GLN A 276 -26.55 -14.60 15.49
C GLN A 276 -26.78 -13.20 16.07
N PHE A 277 -26.63 -12.15 15.28
CA PHE A 277 -26.76 -10.75 15.67
C PHE A 277 -27.71 -9.98 14.71
N PRO A 278 -28.97 -10.40 14.57
CA PRO A 278 -29.89 -9.84 13.56
C PRO A 278 -30.20 -8.35 13.74
N THR A 279 -30.06 -7.82 14.95
CA THR A 279 -30.26 -6.39 15.26
C THR A 279 -29.04 -5.52 14.97
N MET A 280 -27.87 -6.14 14.90
CA MET A 280 -26.58 -5.44 14.66
C MET A 280 -26.14 -5.54 13.21
N TRP A 281 -26.54 -6.61 12.50
CA TRP A 281 -26.27 -6.74 11.07
C TRP A 281 -27.16 -5.79 10.27
N LYS A 282 -26.54 -5.13 9.29
CA LYS A 282 -27.22 -4.28 8.30
C LYS A 282 -26.93 -4.79 6.90
N ASN A 283 -27.96 -4.97 6.07
CA ASN A 283 -27.80 -5.24 4.65
C ASN A 283 -27.50 -3.95 3.87
N ASP A 284 -27.14 -4.07 2.61
CA ASP A 284 -26.80 -2.91 1.78
C ASP A 284 -27.96 -1.92 1.60
N ASP A 285 -29.18 -2.42 1.56
CA ASP A 285 -30.43 -1.66 1.42
C ASP A 285 -30.99 -1.10 2.75
N ASP A 286 -30.44 -1.50 3.91
CA ASP A 286 -30.84 -0.96 5.20
C ASP A 286 -30.31 0.47 5.40
N GLU A 287 -31.03 1.30 6.12
CA GLU A 287 -30.60 2.67 6.46
C GLU A 287 -29.51 2.67 7.56
N GLY A 288 -28.63 3.68 7.51
CA GLY A 288 -27.59 3.95 8.49
C GLY A 288 -26.25 3.27 8.22
N GLY A 289 -25.30 3.48 9.12
CA GLY A 289 -23.94 2.93 9.01
C GLY A 289 -23.91 1.41 9.12
N LYS A 290 -23.12 0.76 8.28
CA LYS A 290 -23.02 -0.70 8.19
C LYS A 290 -21.98 -1.30 9.15
N ASN A 291 -21.12 -0.46 9.70
CA ASN A 291 -19.97 -0.84 10.55
C ASN A 291 -20.02 -0.17 11.93
N MET A 292 -21.21 -0.14 12.53
CA MET A 292 -21.41 0.53 13.83
C MET A 292 -21.16 -0.41 15.02
N HIS A 293 -21.18 -1.74 14.80
CA HIS A 293 -21.13 -2.77 15.84
C HIS A 293 -19.82 -3.58 15.85
N GLU A 294 -18.75 -3.06 15.27
CA GLU A 294 -17.43 -3.75 15.22
C GLU A 294 -16.91 -4.06 16.64
N ALA A 295 -17.06 -3.10 17.58
CA ALA A 295 -16.67 -3.29 18.98
C ALA A 295 -17.50 -4.39 19.67
N ASP A 296 -18.80 -4.43 19.40
CA ASP A 296 -19.72 -5.45 19.97
C ASP A 296 -19.37 -6.85 19.43
N PHE A 297 -19.03 -6.95 18.13
CA PHE A 297 -18.60 -8.21 17.54
C PHE A 297 -17.28 -8.70 18.13
N LEU A 298 -16.30 -7.79 18.31
CA LEU A 298 -15.04 -8.11 18.96
C LEU A 298 -15.25 -8.57 20.41
N GLU A 299 -16.12 -7.90 21.17
CA GLU A 299 -16.44 -8.29 22.53
C GLU A 299 -17.07 -9.69 22.57
N ALA A 300 -18.02 -9.97 21.68
CA ALA A 300 -18.65 -11.28 21.58
C ALA A 300 -17.62 -12.38 21.21
N TRP A 301 -16.72 -12.07 20.28
CA TRP A 301 -15.63 -12.98 19.90
C TRP A 301 -14.66 -13.26 21.05
N VAL A 302 -14.24 -12.23 21.80
CA VAL A 302 -13.38 -12.38 22.98
C VAL A 302 -14.08 -13.22 24.06
N LYS A 303 -15.35 -12.96 24.35
CA LYS A 303 -16.13 -13.75 25.32
C LYS A 303 -16.21 -15.22 24.92
N LYS A 304 -16.45 -15.51 23.66
CA LYS A 304 -16.53 -16.88 23.14
C LYS A 304 -15.16 -17.58 23.18
N THR A 305 -14.09 -16.90 22.77
CA THR A 305 -12.75 -17.51 22.57
C THR A 305 -11.97 -17.64 23.87
N PHE A 306 -12.10 -16.70 24.79
CA PHE A 306 -11.35 -16.61 26.04
C PHE A 306 -12.20 -16.66 27.29
N HIS A 307 -13.50 -16.98 27.17
CA HIS A 307 -14.48 -17.01 28.28
C HIS A 307 -14.49 -15.70 29.09
N GLY A 308 -14.25 -14.57 28.42
CA GLY A 308 -14.19 -13.26 29.05
C GLY A 308 -12.93 -12.98 29.90
N SER A 309 -11.92 -13.87 29.86
CA SER A 309 -10.75 -13.81 30.75
C SER A 309 -9.70 -12.77 30.37
N ILE A 310 -9.78 -12.13 29.20
CA ILE A 310 -8.80 -11.15 28.78
C ILE A 310 -9.41 -9.74 28.72
N LYS A 311 -8.64 -8.77 29.23
CA LYS A 311 -8.98 -7.36 29.09
C LYS A 311 -8.68 -6.91 27.66
N HIS A 312 -9.65 -6.32 27.00
CA HIS A 312 -9.52 -5.86 25.62
C HIS A 312 -10.12 -4.47 25.41
N GLN A 313 -9.74 -3.83 24.32
CA GLN A 313 -10.27 -2.53 23.92
C GLN A 313 -10.31 -2.43 22.39
N TYR A 314 -11.34 -1.76 21.90
CA TYR A 314 -11.51 -1.39 20.49
C TYR A 314 -11.43 0.13 20.36
N VAL A 315 -10.64 0.61 19.38
CA VAL A 315 -10.43 2.04 19.10
C VAL A 315 -10.58 2.27 17.61
N LYS A 316 -11.46 3.18 17.21
CA LYS A 316 -11.70 3.52 15.80
C LYS A 316 -11.28 4.97 15.54
N ILE A 317 -10.39 5.16 14.57
CA ILE A 317 -9.85 6.46 14.17
C ILE A 317 -10.43 6.82 12.81
N THR A 318 -11.23 7.87 12.78
CA THR A 318 -11.94 8.32 11.57
C THR A 318 -11.52 9.71 11.10
N ASN A 319 -10.73 10.43 11.89
CA ASN A 319 -10.24 11.76 11.59
C ASN A 319 -8.91 12.04 12.29
N HIS A 320 -8.28 13.16 11.95
CA HIS A 320 -6.96 13.52 12.46
C HIS A 320 -6.95 13.71 13.99
N ARG A 321 -7.98 14.35 14.57
CA ARG A 321 -8.10 14.58 16.02
C ARG A 321 -8.15 13.26 16.79
N ASP A 322 -8.89 12.28 16.30
CA ASP A 322 -8.92 10.94 16.93
C ASP A 322 -7.53 10.28 16.85
N GLY A 323 -6.79 10.53 15.76
CA GLY A 323 -5.40 10.09 15.62
C GLY A 323 -4.46 10.72 16.65
N GLU A 324 -4.57 12.02 16.90
CA GLU A 324 -3.80 12.71 17.96
C GLU A 324 -4.16 12.17 19.35
N LEU A 325 -5.43 11.88 19.60
CA LEU A 325 -5.88 11.27 20.87
C LEU A 325 -5.31 9.84 21.01
N LEU A 326 -5.25 9.06 19.94
CA LEU A 326 -4.58 7.75 19.92
C LEU A 326 -3.10 7.91 20.29
N GLU A 327 -2.38 8.82 19.63
CA GLU A 327 -0.96 9.07 19.86
C GLU A 327 -0.69 9.44 21.33
N ASN A 328 -1.52 10.32 21.89
CA ASN A 328 -1.37 10.78 23.28
C ASN A 328 -1.68 9.69 24.30
N ASN A 329 -2.57 8.75 23.97
CA ASN A 329 -3.04 7.71 24.89
C ASN A 329 -2.45 6.33 24.62
N ILE A 330 -1.57 6.17 23.64
CA ILE A 330 -1.10 4.85 23.17
C ILE A 330 -0.50 4.00 24.30
N MET A 331 0.18 4.63 25.26
CA MET A 331 0.76 3.95 26.41
C MET A 331 -0.29 3.37 27.36
N ASN A 332 -1.47 3.97 27.45
CA ASN A 332 -2.56 3.46 28.29
C ASN A 332 -3.14 2.15 27.74
N TYR A 333 -3.06 1.94 26.44
CA TYR A 333 -3.56 0.73 25.79
C TYR A 333 -2.71 -0.52 26.09
N MET A 334 -1.49 -0.36 26.54
CA MET A 334 -0.64 -1.45 27.05
C MET A 334 -1.20 -2.12 28.33
N ASN A 335 -2.16 -1.49 29.00
CA ASN A 335 -2.86 -2.08 30.15
C ASN A 335 -3.90 -3.15 29.76
N ASN A 336 -4.13 -3.33 28.46
CA ASN A 336 -5.02 -4.36 27.93
C ASN A 336 -4.20 -5.54 27.39
N LYS A 337 -4.78 -6.74 27.44
CA LYS A 337 -4.16 -7.91 26.80
C LYS A 337 -4.28 -7.84 25.28
N LEU A 338 -5.40 -7.32 24.77
CA LEU A 338 -5.64 -7.07 23.36
C LEU A 338 -6.16 -5.65 23.16
N THR A 339 -5.50 -4.85 22.35
CA THR A 339 -6.06 -3.59 21.85
C THR A 339 -6.17 -3.68 20.33
N VAL A 340 -7.35 -3.42 19.81
CA VAL A 340 -7.64 -3.35 18.38
C VAL A 340 -7.79 -1.88 17.99
N ILE A 341 -6.98 -1.44 17.02
CA ILE A 341 -7.00 -0.07 16.49
C ILE A 341 -7.40 -0.17 15.03
N VAL A 342 -8.51 0.45 14.65
CA VAL A 342 -8.97 0.59 13.26
C VAL A 342 -8.69 2.01 12.79
N TYR A 343 -7.99 2.14 11.67
CA TYR A 343 -7.58 3.42 11.11
C TYR A 343 -8.13 3.58 9.68
N ASN A 344 -9.10 4.48 9.49
CA ASN A 344 -9.91 4.59 8.27
C ASN A 344 -9.30 5.49 7.17
N PHE A 345 -8.02 5.82 7.18
CA PHE A 345 -7.49 6.86 6.29
C PHE A 345 -7.38 6.43 4.82
N VAL A 346 -6.88 5.23 4.51
CA VAL A 346 -6.64 4.83 3.10
C VAL A 346 -7.95 4.70 2.35
N ASP A 347 -9.00 4.21 3.02
CA ASP A 347 -10.34 4.17 2.46
C ASP A 347 -10.88 5.58 2.18
N MET A 348 -10.74 6.51 3.13
CA MET A 348 -11.09 7.93 2.93
C MET A 348 -10.33 8.56 1.76
N LEU A 349 -9.06 8.22 1.56
CA LEU A 349 -8.26 8.70 0.42
C LEU A 349 -8.82 8.18 -0.91
N SER A 350 -9.25 6.92 -0.99
CA SER A 350 -9.80 6.33 -2.20
C SER A 350 -11.16 6.96 -2.56
N HIS A 351 -12.01 7.22 -1.58
CA HIS A 351 -13.28 7.92 -1.75
C HIS A 351 -13.08 9.39 -2.17
N ALA A 352 -12.23 10.12 -1.44
CA ALA A 352 -11.92 11.52 -1.76
C ALA A 352 -11.32 11.67 -3.17
N ARG A 353 -10.48 10.72 -3.62
CA ARG A 353 -9.98 10.69 -5.00
C ARG A 353 -11.08 10.52 -6.03
N THR A 354 -12.12 9.77 -5.73
CA THR A 354 -13.27 9.60 -6.63
C THR A 354 -14.11 10.87 -6.73
N GLU A 355 -14.22 11.64 -5.66
CA GLU A 355 -15.10 12.80 -5.53
C GLU A 355 -14.42 14.14 -5.86
N MET A 356 -13.11 14.27 -5.61
CA MET A 356 -12.36 15.52 -5.72
C MET A 356 -11.41 15.51 -6.92
N GLU A 357 -11.65 16.44 -7.88
CA GLU A 357 -10.86 16.56 -9.11
C GLU A 357 -9.35 16.72 -8.84
N VAL A 358 -8.99 17.55 -7.86
CA VAL A 358 -7.58 17.77 -7.47
C VAL A 358 -6.90 16.47 -7.04
N LEU A 359 -7.59 15.60 -6.31
CA LEU A 359 -7.03 14.30 -5.90
C LEU A 359 -6.97 13.30 -7.05
N LYS A 360 -7.85 13.41 -8.05
CA LYS A 360 -7.74 12.62 -9.29
C LYS A 360 -6.46 12.94 -10.05
N GLU A 361 -6.10 14.21 -10.12
CA GLU A 361 -4.85 14.65 -10.77
C GLU A 361 -3.62 14.22 -9.97
N LEU A 362 -3.63 14.39 -8.64
CA LEU A 362 -2.52 14.02 -7.76
C LEU A 362 -2.27 12.51 -7.68
N ALA A 363 -3.31 11.70 -7.75
CA ALA A 363 -3.25 10.24 -7.75
C ALA A 363 -3.66 9.66 -9.11
N SER A 364 -3.05 10.12 -10.18
CA SER A 364 -3.42 9.78 -11.55
C SER A 364 -3.16 8.31 -11.92
N ASP A 365 -2.23 7.66 -11.23
CA ASP A 365 -1.85 6.27 -11.45
C ASP A 365 -1.52 5.54 -10.12
N GLU A 366 -1.11 4.28 -10.22
CA GLU A 366 -0.77 3.42 -9.08
C GLU A 366 0.41 3.98 -8.26
N ALA A 367 1.44 4.48 -8.92
CA ALA A 367 2.64 5.01 -8.27
C ALA A 367 2.32 6.30 -7.49
N ALA A 368 1.55 7.19 -8.09
CA ALA A 368 1.09 8.42 -7.45
C ALA A 368 0.18 8.12 -6.24
N TYR A 369 -0.72 7.13 -6.35
CA TYR A 369 -1.57 6.71 -5.24
C TYR A 369 -0.76 6.13 -4.07
N ARG A 370 0.27 5.32 -4.35
CA ARG A 370 1.22 4.84 -3.32
C ARG A 370 1.98 5.99 -2.67
N SER A 371 2.46 6.95 -3.46
CA SER A 371 3.19 8.12 -2.94
C SER A 371 2.35 8.96 -1.97
N LEU A 372 1.06 9.15 -2.25
CA LEU A 372 0.14 9.82 -1.32
C LEU A 372 -0.02 9.03 -0.02
N SER A 373 -0.12 7.71 -0.10
CA SER A 373 -0.21 6.85 1.10
C SER A 373 1.06 6.92 1.95
N VAL A 374 2.24 6.94 1.32
CA VAL A 374 3.54 7.09 2.00
C VAL A 374 3.62 8.46 2.69
N SER A 375 3.32 9.54 1.96
CA SER A 375 3.36 10.90 2.51
C SER A 375 2.41 11.07 3.69
N TRP A 376 1.20 10.53 3.57
CA TRP A 376 0.27 10.53 4.71
C TRP A 376 0.82 9.75 5.89
N PHE A 377 1.31 8.53 5.67
CA PHE A 377 1.76 7.67 6.76
C PHE A 377 2.94 8.28 7.51
N ASP A 378 3.90 8.88 6.80
CA ASP A 378 5.06 9.56 7.40
C ASP A 378 4.68 10.71 8.35
N HIS A 379 3.58 11.41 8.03
CA HIS A 379 3.07 12.53 8.85
C HIS A 379 1.90 12.13 9.75
N SER A 380 1.58 10.84 9.84
CA SER A 380 0.40 10.39 10.58
C SER A 380 0.64 10.27 12.08
N PRO A 381 -0.36 10.62 12.92
CA PRO A 381 -0.32 10.29 14.34
C PRO A 381 -0.16 8.80 14.61
N LEU A 382 -0.55 7.93 13.66
CA LEU A 382 -0.38 6.49 13.77
C LEU A 382 1.11 6.11 13.81
N LEU A 383 1.94 6.62 12.90
CA LEU A 383 3.37 6.34 12.89
C LEU A 383 4.03 6.86 14.17
N ASN A 384 3.64 8.05 14.64
CA ASN A 384 4.13 8.61 15.90
C ASN A 384 3.74 7.73 17.10
N ALA A 385 2.50 7.25 17.14
CA ALA A 385 2.04 6.32 18.18
C ALA A 385 2.85 5.01 18.16
N LEU A 386 3.12 4.46 16.98
CA LEU A 386 3.96 3.27 16.83
C LEU A 386 5.40 3.51 17.27
N ARG A 387 6.00 4.65 16.91
CA ARG A 387 7.36 5.03 17.39
C ARG A 387 7.45 5.09 18.92
N LYS A 388 6.40 5.56 19.60
CA LYS A 388 6.32 5.57 21.09
C LYS A 388 6.30 4.15 21.70
N LEU A 389 5.89 3.15 20.92
CA LEU A 389 5.85 1.75 21.35
C LEU A 389 7.12 0.97 21.02
N ALA A 390 8.06 1.55 20.28
CA ALA A 390 9.21 0.85 19.70
C ALA A 390 10.13 0.18 20.74
N ASP A 391 10.28 0.80 21.92
CA ASP A 391 11.11 0.30 23.04
C ASP A 391 10.32 -0.55 24.03
N LYS A 392 9.04 -0.78 23.81
CA LYS A 392 8.17 -1.51 24.72
C LYS A 392 8.11 -3.01 24.36
N ASP A 393 7.90 -3.82 25.38
CA ASP A 393 7.64 -5.25 25.19
C ASP A 393 6.18 -5.46 24.82
N ILE A 394 5.92 -5.53 23.52
CA ILE A 394 4.59 -5.71 22.91
C ILE A 394 4.65 -6.66 21.73
N ASN A 395 3.53 -7.31 21.46
CA ASN A 395 3.27 -7.92 20.17
C ASN A 395 2.45 -6.92 19.31
N LEU A 396 3.02 -6.53 18.18
CA LEU A 396 2.34 -5.66 17.22
C LEU A 396 1.95 -6.46 15.99
N LEU A 397 0.66 -6.51 15.70
CA LEU A 397 0.10 -7.07 14.48
C LEU A 397 -0.44 -5.93 13.62
N LEU A 398 -0.15 -5.95 12.32
CA LEU A 398 -0.69 -4.98 11.37
C LEU A 398 -1.37 -5.73 10.23
N THR A 399 -2.57 -5.27 9.86
CA THR A 399 -3.39 -5.87 8.80
C THR A 399 -4.31 -4.83 8.15
N THR A 400 -5.16 -5.29 7.28
CA THR A 400 -6.27 -4.55 6.65
C THR A 400 -7.52 -5.44 6.63
N ASP A 401 -8.62 -4.95 6.11
CA ASP A 401 -9.83 -5.74 5.86
C ASP A 401 -9.98 -6.16 4.39
N HIS A 402 -9.58 -5.31 3.44
CA HIS A 402 -9.54 -5.55 2.01
C HIS A 402 -8.57 -4.58 1.34
N GLY A 403 -8.37 -4.73 0.03
CA GLY A 403 -7.70 -3.73 -0.79
C GLY A 403 -8.61 -3.13 -1.84
N THR A 404 -8.03 -2.40 -2.79
CA THR A 404 -8.72 -1.76 -3.92
C THR A 404 -8.02 -2.08 -5.23
N VAL A 405 -8.78 -2.06 -6.32
CA VAL A 405 -8.27 -2.12 -7.69
C VAL A 405 -8.55 -0.83 -8.44
N ARG A 406 -7.62 -0.41 -9.29
CA ARG A 406 -7.84 0.70 -10.20
C ARG A 406 -8.70 0.24 -11.36
N VAL A 407 -9.97 0.70 -11.40
CA VAL A 407 -10.94 0.26 -12.40
C VAL A 407 -10.73 0.97 -13.74
N GLN A 408 -10.83 0.23 -14.84
CA GLN A 408 -10.56 0.72 -16.20
C GLN A 408 -11.63 0.33 -17.20
N ASP A 409 -12.22 -0.87 -17.07
CA ASP A 409 -13.09 -1.48 -18.05
C ASP A 409 -14.55 -1.48 -17.57
N PRO A 410 -15.43 -0.67 -18.17
CA PRO A 410 -16.83 -0.64 -17.77
C PRO A 410 -17.59 -1.87 -18.27
N SER A 411 -18.46 -2.42 -17.43
CA SER A 411 -19.40 -3.47 -17.79
C SER A 411 -20.83 -3.02 -17.47
N ARG A 412 -21.76 -3.31 -18.36
CA ARG A 412 -23.18 -2.96 -18.18
C ARG A 412 -23.81 -3.86 -17.13
N CYS A 413 -24.57 -3.23 -16.24
CA CYS A 413 -25.41 -3.94 -15.27
C CYS A 413 -26.79 -3.27 -15.24
N ILE A 414 -27.84 -4.08 -15.22
CA ILE A 414 -29.22 -3.63 -15.02
C ILE A 414 -29.74 -4.31 -13.77
N GLY A 415 -30.40 -3.59 -12.92
CA GLY A 415 -31.08 -4.09 -11.70
C GLY A 415 -32.24 -3.19 -11.34
N ASP A 416 -33.02 -3.62 -10.34
CA ASP A 416 -34.12 -2.82 -9.81
C ASP A 416 -33.63 -1.62 -9.03
N ARG A 417 -34.56 -0.76 -8.60
CA ARG A 417 -34.25 0.47 -7.83
C ARG A 417 -33.56 0.20 -6.49
N GLU A 418 -33.67 -1.01 -5.98
CA GLU A 418 -33.11 -1.46 -4.70
C GLU A 418 -31.75 -2.12 -4.84
N THR A 419 -31.19 -2.15 -6.06
CA THR A 419 -29.84 -2.68 -6.30
C THR A 419 -28.80 -1.73 -5.73
N THR A 420 -27.74 -2.28 -5.11
CA THR A 420 -26.66 -1.49 -4.49
C THR A 420 -25.99 -0.53 -5.44
N THR A 421 -25.50 0.59 -4.91
CA THR A 421 -24.77 1.61 -5.68
C THR A 421 -23.30 1.26 -5.91
N ASN A 422 -22.72 0.34 -5.13
CA ASN A 422 -21.32 -0.06 -5.31
C ASN A 422 -21.04 -0.52 -6.75
N ILE A 423 -19.88 -0.21 -7.29
CA ILE A 423 -19.55 -0.49 -8.70
C ILE A 423 -18.69 -1.73 -8.90
N ARG A 424 -18.21 -2.37 -7.83
CA ARG A 424 -17.44 -3.61 -7.91
C ARG A 424 -18.28 -4.85 -7.57
N TYR A 425 -19.39 -4.68 -6.87
CA TYR A 425 -20.38 -5.73 -6.66
C TYR A 425 -21.79 -5.14 -6.71
N LYS A 426 -22.76 -5.99 -6.97
CA LYS A 426 -24.17 -5.66 -6.88
C LYS A 426 -24.92 -6.77 -6.15
N THR A 427 -25.86 -6.38 -5.31
CA THR A 427 -26.88 -7.30 -4.77
C THR A 427 -28.26 -6.75 -5.10
N GLY A 428 -29.17 -7.61 -5.49
CA GLY A 428 -30.51 -7.24 -5.90
C GLY A 428 -31.25 -8.37 -6.60
N LYS A 429 -32.47 -8.06 -7.08
CA LYS A 429 -33.28 -8.96 -7.88
C LYS A 429 -33.07 -8.66 -9.36
N ASN A 430 -33.34 -9.67 -10.21
CA ASN A 430 -33.37 -9.50 -11.67
C ASN A 430 -32.14 -8.80 -12.25
N LEU A 431 -30.97 -9.10 -11.70
CA LEU A 431 -29.72 -8.56 -12.18
C LEU A 431 -29.45 -9.10 -13.60
N ASN A 432 -29.27 -8.18 -14.57
CA ASN A 432 -28.85 -8.51 -15.94
C ASN A 432 -27.45 -7.91 -16.15
N PHE A 433 -26.52 -8.72 -16.64
CA PHE A 433 -25.09 -8.43 -16.70
C PHE A 433 -24.40 -9.27 -17.76
N GLU A 434 -23.18 -8.89 -18.14
CA GLU A 434 -22.32 -9.69 -19.01
C GLU A 434 -21.64 -10.79 -18.18
N GLU A 435 -21.97 -12.05 -18.40
CA GLU A 435 -21.47 -13.20 -17.60
C GLU A 435 -19.94 -13.32 -17.59
N ARG A 436 -19.28 -12.94 -18.69
CA ARG A 436 -17.82 -12.96 -18.78
C ARG A 436 -17.14 -11.98 -17.83
N ASP A 437 -17.84 -10.88 -17.45
CA ASP A 437 -17.29 -9.74 -16.70
C ASP A 437 -17.50 -9.88 -15.18
N VAL A 438 -18.33 -10.84 -14.77
CA VAL A 438 -18.69 -10.99 -13.35
C VAL A 438 -18.63 -12.46 -12.88
N TYR A 439 -18.52 -12.62 -11.59
CA TYR A 439 -18.86 -13.86 -10.88
C TYR A 439 -20.25 -13.69 -10.28
N ALA A 440 -21.21 -14.46 -10.77
CA ALA A 440 -22.60 -14.41 -10.33
C ALA A 440 -22.93 -15.52 -9.33
N VAL A 441 -23.52 -15.15 -8.22
CA VAL A 441 -23.92 -16.06 -7.15
C VAL A 441 -25.43 -15.93 -6.92
N ARG A 442 -26.16 -16.94 -7.34
CA ARG A 442 -27.63 -16.97 -7.22
C ARG A 442 -28.11 -17.40 -5.83
N VAL A 443 -27.29 -18.12 -5.10
CA VAL A 443 -27.57 -18.60 -3.75
C VAL A 443 -26.51 -18.04 -2.81
N PRO A 444 -26.71 -16.81 -2.26
CA PRO A 444 -25.71 -16.12 -1.44
C PRO A 444 -25.22 -16.93 -0.24
N GLU A 445 -26.07 -17.76 0.34
CA GLU A 445 -25.74 -18.60 1.48
C GLU A 445 -24.62 -19.61 1.18
N GLU A 446 -24.44 -19.99 -0.09
CA GLU A 446 -23.34 -20.88 -0.49
C GLU A 446 -21.97 -20.25 -0.33
N ILE A 447 -21.90 -18.93 -0.35
CA ILE A 447 -20.68 -18.15 -0.15
C ILE A 447 -20.68 -17.39 1.19
N GLY A 448 -21.48 -17.81 2.15
CA GLY A 448 -21.52 -17.22 3.49
C GLY A 448 -22.14 -15.83 3.57
N LEU A 449 -22.98 -15.45 2.61
CA LEU A 449 -23.66 -14.16 2.58
C LEU A 449 -25.15 -14.27 2.92
N PRO A 450 -25.73 -13.30 3.65
CA PRO A 450 -27.17 -13.26 3.87
C PRO A 450 -27.90 -12.81 2.59
N LYS A 451 -29.15 -13.24 2.48
CA LYS A 451 -30.11 -12.65 1.53
C LYS A 451 -30.76 -11.44 2.17
N SER A 452 -30.69 -10.31 1.51
CA SER A 452 -31.51 -9.16 1.90
C SER A 452 -33.01 -9.43 1.65
N ARG A 453 -33.31 -10.23 0.61
CA ARG A 453 -34.67 -10.68 0.23
C ARG A 453 -34.64 -12.07 -0.39
N LEU A 454 -35.81 -12.74 -0.44
CA LEU A 454 -35.95 -14.14 -0.92
C LEU A 454 -35.33 -14.43 -2.30
N SER A 455 -35.26 -13.45 -3.20
CA SER A 455 -34.76 -13.61 -4.56
C SER A 455 -33.50 -12.79 -4.86
N SER A 456 -32.77 -12.31 -3.84
CA SER A 456 -31.55 -11.54 -4.04
C SER A 456 -30.39 -12.44 -4.48
N SER A 457 -29.64 -11.99 -5.47
CA SER A 457 -28.38 -12.58 -5.93
C SER A 457 -27.25 -11.57 -5.76
N TYR A 458 -26.03 -12.05 -5.84
CA TYR A 458 -24.82 -11.20 -5.86
C TYR A 458 -24.09 -11.39 -7.16
N ILE A 459 -23.52 -10.30 -7.67
CA ILE A 459 -22.54 -10.32 -8.75
C ILE A 459 -21.30 -9.54 -8.33
N PHE A 460 -20.13 -10.06 -8.66
CA PHE A 460 -18.83 -9.47 -8.33
C PHE A 460 -18.09 -9.19 -9.63
N ALA A 461 -17.66 -7.95 -9.84
CA ALA A 461 -16.87 -7.58 -10.99
C ALA A 461 -15.47 -8.24 -10.90
N LYS A 462 -14.99 -8.75 -12.02
CA LYS A 462 -13.69 -9.39 -12.16
C LYS A 462 -12.60 -8.37 -12.51
N GLU A 463 -11.35 -8.72 -12.25
CA GLU A 463 -10.16 -7.96 -12.64
C GLU A 463 -10.32 -6.46 -12.33
N ASN A 464 -10.11 -5.60 -13.32
CA ASN A 464 -10.26 -4.14 -13.26
C ASN A 464 -11.61 -3.60 -13.76
N LYS A 465 -12.63 -4.49 -13.88
CA LYS A 465 -13.95 -4.12 -14.37
C LYS A 465 -14.78 -3.37 -13.31
N TYR A 466 -15.73 -2.55 -13.77
CA TYR A 466 -16.70 -1.90 -12.91
C TYR A 466 -18.09 -1.86 -13.55
N LEU A 467 -19.10 -1.95 -12.70
CA LEU A 467 -20.50 -2.16 -13.09
C LEU A 467 -21.23 -0.81 -13.19
N VAL A 468 -21.73 -0.49 -14.38
CA VAL A 468 -22.38 0.78 -14.67
C VAL A 468 -23.81 0.53 -15.18
N TYR A 469 -24.76 1.30 -14.62
CA TYR A 469 -26.13 1.29 -15.10
C TYR A 469 -26.26 1.98 -16.47
N PRO A 470 -27.26 1.58 -17.30
CA PRO A 470 -27.48 2.19 -18.61
C PRO A 470 -27.84 3.69 -18.56
N ASN A 471 -28.48 4.13 -17.47
CA ASN A 471 -28.86 5.54 -17.32
C ASN A 471 -27.59 6.39 -17.14
N ASN A 472 -27.44 7.40 -18.02
CA ASN A 472 -26.26 8.27 -18.08
C ASN A 472 -24.94 7.49 -18.19
N TYR A 473 -24.95 6.36 -18.92
CA TYR A 473 -23.84 5.41 -19.01
C TYR A 473 -22.50 6.08 -19.29
N ASN A 474 -22.39 6.90 -20.33
CA ASN A 474 -21.14 7.56 -20.70
C ASN A 474 -20.61 8.51 -19.61
N HIS A 475 -21.52 9.17 -18.87
CA HIS A 475 -21.13 10.02 -17.75
C HIS A 475 -20.48 9.19 -16.64
N PHE A 476 -21.11 8.11 -16.19
CA PHE A 476 -20.60 7.28 -15.11
C PHE A 476 -19.36 6.45 -15.53
N VAL A 477 -19.30 6.06 -16.80
CA VAL A 477 -18.06 5.45 -17.35
C VAL A 477 -16.88 6.38 -17.18
N ASN A 478 -17.00 7.65 -17.59
CA ASN A 478 -15.91 8.61 -17.45
C ASN A 478 -15.65 9.01 -15.99
N TYR A 479 -16.69 9.09 -15.18
CA TYR A 479 -16.58 9.47 -13.77
C TYR A 479 -15.77 8.44 -12.95
N TYR A 480 -16.03 7.14 -13.15
CA TYR A 480 -15.37 6.09 -12.39
C TYR A 480 -14.09 5.56 -13.01
N LYS A 481 -13.85 5.78 -14.30
CA LYS A 481 -12.64 5.30 -14.97
C LYS A 481 -11.39 5.78 -14.26
N ASN A 482 -10.44 4.85 -14.05
CA ASN A 482 -9.18 5.07 -13.34
C ASN A 482 -9.33 5.42 -11.85
N THR A 483 -10.50 5.27 -11.23
CA THR A 483 -10.66 5.40 -9.78
C THR A 483 -10.26 4.09 -9.07
N PHE A 484 -9.98 4.16 -7.77
CA PHE A 484 -9.69 3.00 -6.95
C PHE A 484 -10.97 2.54 -6.26
N GLN A 485 -11.37 1.31 -6.50
CA GLN A 485 -12.64 0.76 -6.07
C GLN A 485 -12.45 -0.64 -5.48
N HIS A 486 -13.39 -1.09 -4.66
CA HIS A 486 -13.33 -2.37 -3.97
C HIS A 486 -14.71 -3.06 -3.92
N GLY A 487 -14.73 -4.34 -3.64
CA GLY A 487 -15.95 -5.15 -3.55
C GLY A 487 -16.00 -6.33 -4.52
N GLY A 488 -15.08 -6.40 -5.49
CA GLY A 488 -15.01 -7.43 -6.52
C GLY A 488 -13.90 -8.45 -6.29
N ILE A 489 -13.44 -9.05 -7.41
CA ILE A 489 -12.41 -10.08 -7.42
C ILE A 489 -11.20 -9.58 -8.19
N SER A 490 -10.12 -9.32 -7.47
CA SER A 490 -8.79 -9.07 -8.01
C SER A 490 -7.72 -9.48 -6.98
N LEU A 491 -6.48 -9.63 -7.41
CA LEU A 491 -5.33 -9.88 -6.53
C LEU A 491 -5.22 -8.76 -5.48
N GLU A 492 -5.42 -7.51 -5.93
CA GLU A 492 -5.30 -6.30 -5.14
C GLU A 492 -6.37 -6.18 -4.04
N GLU A 493 -7.58 -6.67 -4.30
CA GLU A 493 -8.71 -6.61 -3.35
C GLU A 493 -8.68 -7.77 -2.35
N ILE A 494 -8.25 -8.97 -2.79
CA ILE A 494 -8.40 -10.22 -2.02
C ILE A 494 -7.15 -10.55 -1.19
N ILE A 495 -5.94 -10.42 -1.75
CA ILE A 495 -4.70 -10.81 -1.06
C ILE A 495 -4.22 -9.66 -0.18
N CYS A 496 -4.50 -9.76 1.10
CA CYS A 496 -4.29 -8.72 2.10
C CYS A 496 -3.11 -9.06 3.02
N PRO A 497 -2.30 -8.06 3.44
CA PRO A 497 -1.20 -8.29 4.38
C PRO A 497 -1.69 -8.59 5.78
N VAL A 498 -1.02 -9.50 6.48
CA VAL A 498 -1.06 -9.67 7.92
C VAL A 498 0.35 -9.93 8.42
N VAL A 499 0.90 -8.99 9.18
CA VAL A 499 2.29 -9.04 9.60
C VAL A 499 2.41 -8.99 11.11
N LYS A 500 3.41 -9.69 11.64
CA LYS A 500 3.78 -9.61 13.05
C LYS A 500 5.12 -8.87 13.16
N LEU A 501 5.13 -7.88 14.03
CA LEU A 501 6.26 -7.03 14.34
C LEU A 501 6.63 -7.19 15.81
N SER A 502 7.91 -7.12 16.12
CA SER A 502 8.43 -7.10 17.47
C SER A 502 9.42 -5.95 17.65
N ARG A 503 9.72 -5.63 18.88
CA ARG A 503 10.83 -4.75 19.23
C ARG A 503 12.12 -5.16 18.52
N LYS A 504 12.92 -4.18 18.10
CA LYS A 504 14.27 -4.39 17.58
C LYS A 504 15.24 -4.87 18.66
#